data_5a5e2f52b0eddc3c0454e3d1600d1f68
#
_entry.id   5a5e2f52b0eddc3c0454e3d1600d1f68
#
_cell.length_a   1.000
_cell.length_b   1.000
_cell.length_c   1.000
_cell.angle_alpha   90.00
_cell.angle_beta   90.00
_cell.angle_gamma   90.00
#
_symmetry.space_group_name_H-M   'P 1'
#
loop_
_entity.id
_entity.type
_entity.pdbx_description
1 polymer ?
#
loop_
_entity_poly.entity_id
_entity_poly.type
_entity_poly.pdbx_seq_one_letter_code
_entity_poly.pdbx_strand_id
1 'polypeptide(L)'
;IVDYIVEKGAKIHLNHKVEEIIFVDSESSYKVEKIRVSTSNQEKFIYADKYLAACDVPGIKKIIPQKWYKFNEFAGLKKLRAVAVATIQLRYDGWVTELNNFNKDNEKPSGLDNLLYSADASFSCFADLALTSPADYKKEGMGSLLQCVLTPGDKWMGRSKEKITAEIDNEVRKLFPSSKNLNLLWSNIVQIPQSLYRESPGMEPYRPNQKTSIDNFYLAGSYTKQDYIDSMEGATMSGHLAASVMLNKEVKLAKNL
;
A
#
# COMPACT_ATOMS: atom_id res chain seq x y z
N ILE A 1 14.90 -3.12 8.00
CA ILE A 1 13.82 -2.86 9.00
C ILE A 1 13.58 -4.13 9.82
N VAL A 2 13.34 -5.29 9.19
CA VAL A 2 13.05 -6.57 9.89
C VAL A 2 14.13 -6.88 10.91
N ASP A 3 15.39 -6.91 10.50
CA ASP A 3 16.51 -7.21 11.39
C ASP A 3 16.56 -6.26 12.59
N TYR A 4 16.38 -4.98 12.34
CA TYR A 4 16.36 -3.95 13.38
C TYR A 4 15.27 -4.18 14.43
N ILE A 5 14.04 -4.50 14.02
CA ILE A 5 12.96 -4.72 15.00
C ILE A 5 13.13 -6.03 15.77
N VAL A 6 13.69 -7.06 15.13
CA VAL A 6 14.01 -8.34 15.78
C VAL A 6 15.13 -8.17 16.81
N GLU A 7 16.18 -7.41 16.49
CA GLU A 7 17.23 -7.03 17.46
C GLU A 7 16.67 -6.26 18.67
N LYS A 8 15.57 -5.51 18.48
CA LYS A 8 14.85 -4.84 19.57
C LYS A 8 13.88 -5.75 20.34
N GLY A 9 13.90 -7.05 20.06
CA GLY A 9 13.11 -8.06 20.78
C GLY A 9 11.72 -8.32 20.16
N ALA A 10 11.41 -7.75 19.00
CA ALA A 10 10.16 -8.06 18.31
C ALA A 10 10.16 -9.48 17.73
N LYS A 11 8.99 -10.08 17.68
CA LYS A 11 8.76 -11.38 17.00
C LYS A 11 7.85 -11.18 15.81
N ILE A 12 8.24 -11.74 14.68
CA ILE A 12 7.47 -11.70 13.43
C ILE A 12 6.94 -13.10 13.15
N HIS A 13 5.64 -13.21 13.02
CA HIS A 13 4.95 -14.48 12.74
C HIS A 13 4.29 -14.40 11.35
N LEU A 14 4.91 -14.98 10.35
CA LEU A 14 4.34 -15.14 9.02
C LEU A 14 3.33 -16.28 8.99
N ASN A 15 2.38 -16.24 8.04
CA ASN A 15 1.33 -17.25 7.88
C ASN A 15 0.45 -17.45 9.14
N HIS A 16 0.28 -16.38 9.90
CA HIS A 16 -0.60 -16.32 11.06
C HIS A 16 -1.76 -15.37 10.74
N LYS A 17 -2.90 -15.92 10.31
CA LYS A 17 -4.08 -15.13 9.96
C LYS A 17 -4.90 -14.86 11.22
N VAL A 18 -5.21 -13.61 11.51
CA VAL A 18 -6.16 -13.24 12.56
C VAL A 18 -7.57 -13.58 12.09
N GLU A 19 -8.24 -14.46 12.80
CA GLU A 19 -9.60 -14.91 12.50
C GLU A 19 -10.65 -14.20 13.34
N GLU A 20 -10.34 -13.91 14.60
CA GLU A 20 -11.30 -13.37 15.54
C GLU A 20 -10.66 -12.56 16.65
N ILE A 21 -11.33 -11.50 17.07
CA ILE A 21 -11.02 -10.72 18.26
C ILE A 21 -12.00 -11.12 19.35
N ILE A 22 -11.50 -11.71 20.44
CA ILE A 22 -12.29 -12.11 21.61
C ILE A 22 -12.13 -11.00 22.64
N PHE A 23 -13.26 -10.48 23.14
CA PHE A 23 -13.29 -9.32 24.02
C PHE A 23 -14.28 -9.48 25.16
N VAL A 24 -14.03 -8.77 26.23
CA VAL A 24 -14.94 -8.62 27.36
C VAL A 24 -15.82 -7.40 27.11
N ASP A 25 -17.10 -7.59 27.34
CA ASP A 25 -18.16 -6.57 27.24
C ASP A 25 -18.78 -6.41 28.63
N SER A 26 -18.30 -5.44 29.38
CA SER A 26 -18.85 -5.09 30.70
C SER A 26 -19.54 -3.73 30.65
N GLU A 27 -20.40 -3.43 31.63
CA GLU A 27 -21.14 -2.17 31.68
C GLU A 27 -20.26 -0.92 31.64
N SER A 28 -19.00 -1.03 32.07
CA SER A 28 -18.06 0.09 32.16
C SER A 28 -16.87 0.04 31.20
N SER A 29 -16.63 -1.07 30.49
CA SER A 29 -15.41 -1.25 29.72
C SER A 29 -15.55 -2.29 28.61
N TYR A 30 -14.96 -1.96 27.45
CA TYR A 30 -14.74 -2.86 26.34
C TYR A 30 -13.23 -3.11 26.23
N LYS A 31 -12.80 -4.36 26.36
CA LYS A 31 -11.38 -4.72 26.33
C LYS A 31 -11.17 -6.02 25.57
N VAL A 32 -10.18 -6.04 24.68
CA VAL A 32 -9.72 -7.28 24.03
C VAL A 32 -9.07 -8.18 25.09
N GLU A 33 -9.54 -9.41 25.16
CA GLU A 33 -8.95 -10.45 26.02
C GLU A 33 -7.83 -11.18 25.30
N LYS A 34 -8.10 -11.60 24.05
CA LYS A 34 -7.18 -12.36 23.19
C LYS A 34 -7.62 -12.28 21.74
N ILE A 35 -6.72 -12.67 20.84
CA ILE A 35 -7.06 -12.89 19.44
C ILE A 35 -6.88 -14.36 19.08
N ARG A 36 -7.74 -14.88 18.22
CA ARG A 36 -7.60 -16.20 17.62
C ARG A 36 -6.92 -16.06 16.27
N VAL A 37 -5.85 -16.81 16.08
CA VAL A 37 -5.09 -16.86 14.84
C VAL A 37 -5.07 -18.27 14.29
N SER A 38 -5.17 -18.41 12.95
CA SER A 38 -5.01 -19.67 12.25
C SER A 38 -3.65 -19.73 11.57
N THR A 39 -3.07 -20.92 11.56
CA THR A 39 -1.90 -21.29 10.77
C THR A 39 -2.27 -22.47 9.87
N SER A 40 -1.35 -22.93 9.01
CA SER A 40 -1.58 -24.10 8.17
C SER A 40 -1.95 -25.36 8.97
N ASN A 41 -1.53 -25.47 10.23
CA ASN A 41 -1.60 -26.71 11.01
C ASN A 41 -2.46 -26.62 12.28
N GLN A 42 -2.76 -25.43 12.76
CA GLN A 42 -3.46 -25.26 14.05
C GLN A 42 -4.01 -23.86 14.25
N GLU A 43 -4.98 -23.76 15.17
CA GLU A 43 -5.41 -22.49 15.73
C GLU A 43 -4.67 -22.21 17.05
N LYS A 44 -4.42 -20.93 17.31
CA LYS A 44 -3.77 -20.45 18.55
C LYS A 44 -4.49 -19.21 19.07
N PHE A 45 -4.40 -19.02 20.39
CA PHE A 45 -4.77 -17.77 21.03
C PHE A 45 -3.52 -16.96 21.39
N ILE A 46 -3.58 -15.66 21.12
CA ILE A 46 -2.53 -14.71 21.47
C ILE A 46 -3.09 -13.73 22.48
N TYR A 47 -2.37 -13.58 23.58
CA TYR A 47 -2.68 -12.65 24.67
C TYR A 47 -1.66 -11.53 24.66
N ALA A 48 -2.11 -10.30 24.88
CA ALA A 48 -1.27 -9.11 24.98
C ALA A 48 -1.95 -8.03 25.83
N ASP A 49 -1.16 -7.10 26.34
CA ASP A 49 -1.69 -5.93 27.08
C ASP A 49 -2.41 -4.96 26.14
N LYS A 50 -1.90 -4.82 24.90
CA LYS A 50 -2.42 -3.92 23.87
C LYS A 50 -2.41 -4.60 22.51
N TYR A 51 -3.40 -4.28 21.69
CA TYR A 51 -3.59 -4.80 20.35
C TYR A 51 -3.65 -3.66 19.34
N LEU A 52 -2.88 -3.76 18.28
CA LEU A 52 -2.88 -2.81 17.18
C LEU A 52 -3.26 -3.53 15.88
N ALA A 53 -4.38 -3.13 15.28
CA ALA A 53 -4.73 -3.57 13.94
C ALA A 53 -4.15 -2.59 12.90
N ALA A 54 -3.11 -3.04 12.18
CA ALA A 54 -2.41 -2.28 11.16
C ALA A 54 -2.64 -2.88 9.77
N CYS A 55 -3.89 -3.10 9.41
CA CYS A 55 -4.32 -3.66 8.13
C CYS A 55 -5.04 -2.60 7.28
N ASP A 56 -5.30 -2.95 6.03
CA ASP A 56 -6.08 -2.14 5.10
C ASP A 56 -7.58 -2.10 5.44
N VAL A 57 -8.37 -1.30 4.69
CA VAL A 57 -9.82 -1.19 4.89
C VAL A 57 -10.55 -2.53 4.75
N PRO A 58 -10.29 -3.37 3.73
CA PRO A 58 -10.88 -4.69 3.65
C PRO A 58 -10.49 -5.62 4.81
N GLY A 59 -9.23 -5.55 5.23
CA GLY A 59 -8.71 -6.36 6.33
C GLY A 59 -9.34 -6.02 7.67
N ILE A 60 -9.38 -4.72 8.03
CA ILE A 60 -9.98 -4.30 9.30
C ILE A 60 -11.48 -4.66 9.37
N LYS A 61 -12.23 -4.50 8.27
CA LYS A 61 -13.65 -4.86 8.22
C LYS A 61 -13.93 -6.32 8.45
N LYS A 62 -12.97 -7.21 8.13
CA LYS A 62 -13.13 -8.66 8.34
C LYS A 62 -12.97 -9.07 9.79
N ILE A 63 -12.15 -8.36 10.56
CA ILE A 63 -11.79 -8.75 11.92
C ILE A 63 -12.56 -8.00 13.01
N ILE A 64 -13.15 -6.84 12.70
CA ILE A 64 -13.93 -6.05 13.68
C ILE A 64 -15.20 -6.81 14.11
N PRO A 65 -15.36 -7.05 15.42
CA PRO A 65 -16.57 -7.67 15.95
C PRO A 65 -17.84 -6.87 15.62
N GLN A 66 -18.92 -7.55 15.24
CA GLN A 66 -20.18 -6.91 14.87
C GLN A 66 -20.72 -5.98 15.98
N LYS A 67 -20.54 -6.33 17.24
CA LYS A 67 -20.96 -5.52 18.39
C LYS A 67 -20.26 -4.16 18.46
N TRP A 68 -19.06 -4.00 17.90
CA TRP A 68 -18.30 -2.75 17.96
C TRP A 68 -18.82 -1.68 17.00
N TYR A 69 -19.63 -2.07 16.01
CA TYR A 69 -20.22 -1.10 15.09
C TYR A 69 -21.23 -0.13 15.73
N LYS A 70 -21.51 -0.25 17.02
CA LYS A 70 -22.23 0.76 17.79
C LYS A 70 -21.38 2.00 18.10
N PHE A 71 -20.06 1.89 18.09
CA PHE A 71 -19.14 3.01 18.27
C PHE A 71 -18.91 3.74 16.94
N ASN A 72 -18.87 5.06 16.99
CA ASN A 72 -18.83 5.92 15.79
C ASN A 72 -17.63 5.62 14.87
N GLU A 73 -16.45 5.39 15.45
CA GLU A 73 -15.25 5.09 14.68
C GLU A 73 -15.37 3.79 13.88
N PHE A 74 -15.98 2.75 14.45
CA PHE A 74 -16.19 1.50 13.73
C PHE A 74 -17.41 1.58 12.79
N ALA A 75 -18.46 2.31 13.16
CA ALA A 75 -19.59 2.59 12.26
C ALA A 75 -19.12 3.34 11.01
N GLY A 76 -18.19 4.27 11.16
CA GLY A 76 -17.56 5.00 10.06
C GLY A 76 -16.84 4.09 9.08
N LEU A 77 -16.13 3.06 9.54
CA LEU A 77 -15.41 2.10 8.70
C LEU A 77 -16.32 1.43 7.65
N LYS A 78 -17.62 1.24 7.93
CA LYS A 78 -18.56 0.66 6.95
C LYS A 78 -18.65 1.50 5.68
N LYS A 79 -18.48 2.83 5.79
CA LYS A 79 -18.58 3.77 4.67
C LYS A 79 -17.30 3.85 3.84
N LEU A 80 -16.15 3.59 4.45
CA LEU A 80 -14.87 3.58 3.75
C LEU A 80 -14.84 2.43 2.75
N ARG A 81 -14.26 2.68 1.58
CA ARG A 81 -14.13 1.69 0.49
C ARG A 81 -12.70 1.61 0.04
N ALA A 82 -12.34 0.50 -0.56
CA ALA A 82 -11.09 0.36 -1.29
C ALA A 82 -11.32 0.59 -2.80
N VAL A 83 -10.27 0.99 -3.49
CA VAL A 83 -10.22 1.10 -4.95
C VAL A 83 -9.37 -0.03 -5.51
N ALA A 84 -9.77 -0.54 -6.67
CA ALA A 84 -8.96 -1.49 -7.41
C ALA A 84 -7.73 -0.78 -7.99
N VAL A 85 -6.60 -1.47 -8.00
CA VAL A 85 -5.36 -1.03 -8.66
C VAL A 85 -4.81 -2.18 -9.49
N ALA A 86 -4.37 -1.90 -10.70
CA ALA A 86 -3.51 -2.79 -11.44
C ALA A 86 -2.16 -2.12 -11.68
N THR A 87 -1.11 -2.90 -11.70
CA THR A 87 0.24 -2.45 -12.03
C THR A 87 0.78 -3.35 -13.12
N ILE A 88 1.33 -2.75 -14.18
CA ILE A 88 1.98 -3.48 -15.25
C ILE A 88 3.45 -3.09 -15.32
N GLN A 89 4.31 -4.08 -15.49
CA GLN A 89 5.71 -3.92 -15.85
C GLN A 89 5.91 -4.34 -17.30
N LEU A 90 6.64 -3.50 -18.05
CA LEU A 90 6.98 -3.72 -19.46
C LEU A 90 8.49 -3.60 -19.63
N ARG A 91 9.16 -4.68 -20.08
CA ARG A 91 10.61 -4.70 -20.34
C ARG A 91 10.84 -4.62 -21.84
N TYR A 92 11.64 -3.63 -22.26
CA TYR A 92 12.04 -3.44 -23.65
C TYR A 92 13.52 -3.76 -23.87
N ASP A 93 13.87 -4.00 -25.12
CA ASP A 93 15.27 -4.21 -25.57
C ASP A 93 16.07 -2.90 -25.70
N GLY A 94 15.40 -1.76 -25.67
CA GLY A 94 16.01 -0.44 -25.73
C GLY A 94 15.33 0.56 -24.79
N TRP A 95 15.82 1.78 -24.79
CA TRP A 95 15.31 2.84 -23.92
C TRP A 95 14.05 3.48 -24.51
N VAL A 96 12.96 3.36 -23.78
CA VAL A 96 11.65 3.95 -24.14
C VAL A 96 11.64 5.44 -23.89
N THR A 97 12.15 5.85 -22.72
CA THR A 97 12.27 7.26 -22.36
C THR A 97 13.65 7.77 -22.80
N GLU A 98 13.71 8.99 -23.32
CA GLU A 98 14.98 9.59 -23.73
C GLU A 98 15.84 10.07 -22.53
N LEU A 99 15.35 9.82 -21.32
CA LEU A 99 15.97 10.26 -20.06
C LEU A 99 17.32 9.59 -19.77
N ASN A 100 17.63 8.46 -20.40
CA ASN A 100 18.94 7.81 -20.31
C ASN A 100 20.08 8.66 -20.87
N ASN A 101 19.79 9.65 -21.71
CA ASN A 101 20.80 10.54 -22.28
C ASN A 101 21.36 11.55 -21.27
N PHE A 102 20.65 11.80 -20.18
CA PHE A 102 21.11 12.70 -19.11
C PHE A 102 22.24 12.13 -18.24
N ASN A 103 22.53 10.83 -18.35
CA ASN A 103 23.58 10.17 -17.56
C ASN A 103 25.00 10.28 -18.15
N LYS A 104 25.19 11.01 -19.24
CA LYS A 104 26.51 11.07 -19.91
C LYS A 104 27.59 11.81 -19.11
N ASP A 105 27.20 12.65 -18.15
CA ASP A 105 28.12 13.54 -17.43
C ASP A 105 28.24 13.26 -15.92
N ASN A 106 27.92 12.05 -15.46
CA ASN A 106 27.95 11.64 -14.04
C ASN A 106 27.12 12.50 -13.08
N GLU A 107 26.36 13.45 -13.55
CA GLU A 107 25.37 14.16 -12.74
C GLU A 107 24.05 13.39 -12.75
N LYS A 108 23.57 12.98 -11.57
CA LYS A 108 22.21 12.45 -11.44
C LYS A 108 21.23 13.52 -11.91
N PRO A 109 20.44 13.30 -12.95
CA PRO A 109 19.46 14.27 -13.37
C PRO A 109 18.47 14.46 -12.20
N SER A 110 18.36 15.69 -11.71
CA SER A 110 17.36 16.01 -10.70
C SER A 110 15.97 15.72 -11.26
N GLY A 111 15.22 14.85 -10.58
CA GLY A 111 13.85 14.50 -10.96
C GLY A 111 13.65 13.14 -11.64
N LEU A 112 14.72 12.41 -12.01
CA LEU A 112 14.60 11.04 -12.54
C LEU A 112 14.23 10.00 -11.49
N ASP A 113 14.39 10.32 -10.23
CA ASP A 113 14.07 9.45 -9.10
C ASP A 113 12.56 9.42 -8.77
N ASN A 114 11.76 10.21 -9.47
CA ASN A 114 10.35 10.40 -9.19
C ASN A 114 9.46 9.65 -10.18
N LEU A 115 8.25 9.35 -9.72
CA LEU A 115 7.16 8.91 -10.58
C LEU A 115 6.80 10.02 -11.58
N LEU A 116 6.71 9.65 -12.85
CA LEU A 116 6.22 10.51 -13.90
C LEU A 116 4.70 10.36 -14.04
N TYR A 117 4.02 11.42 -14.42
CA TYR A 117 2.56 11.45 -14.55
C TYR A 117 2.18 11.82 -15.98
N SER A 118 1.10 11.22 -16.49
CA SER A 118 0.53 11.55 -17.79
C SER A 118 -0.98 11.59 -17.72
N ALA A 119 -1.57 12.64 -18.32
CA ALA A 119 -3.00 12.73 -18.58
C ALA A 119 -3.41 12.07 -19.92
N ASP A 120 -2.44 11.74 -20.78
CA ASP A 120 -2.67 11.26 -22.14
C ASP A 120 -2.62 9.74 -22.26
N ALA A 121 -2.54 9.03 -21.12
CA ALA A 121 -2.51 7.58 -21.06
C ALA A 121 -3.49 7.04 -20.01
N SER A 122 -3.87 5.77 -20.17
CA SER A 122 -4.74 5.08 -19.19
C SER A 122 -4.02 4.74 -17.87
N PHE A 123 -2.72 4.90 -17.80
CA PHE A 123 -1.95 4.81 -16.57
C PHE A 123 -1.71 6.21 -15.99
N SER A 124 -2.06 6.38 -14.72
CA SER A 124 -1.98 7.68 -14.05
C SER A 124 -0.54 8.12 -13.78
N CYS A 125 0.33 7.18 -13.47
CA CYS A 125 1.75 7.42 -13.25
C CYS A 125 2.58 6.21 -13.70
N PHE A 126 3.86 6.47 -13.94
CA PHE A 126 4.82 5.45 -14.35
C PHE A 126 6.24 5.81 -13.92
N ALA A 127 7.11 4.81 -13.87
CA ALA A 127 8.54 5.00 -13.64
C ALA A 127 9.33 4.07 -14.57
N ASP A 128 10.51 4.50 -15.01
CA ASP A 128 11.48 3.61 -15.62
C ASP A 128 12.42 3.08 -14.53
N LEU A 129 12.10 1.90 -14.02
CA LEU A 129 12.83 1.29 -12.90
C LEU A 129 14.30 1.00 -13.24
N ALA A 130 14.63 0.78 -14.52
CA ALA A 130 16.01 0.56 -14.94
C ALA A 130 16.86 1.84 -14.85
N LEU A 131 16.22 3.02 -14.83
CA LEU A 131 16.88 4.32 -14.64
C LEU A 131 16.81 4.77 -13.17
N THR A 132 15.67 4.59 -12.50
CA THR A 132 15.46 5.09 -11.14
C THR A 132 16.11 4.21 -10.07
N SER A 133 16.22 2.89 -10.31
CA SER A 133 16.87 1.92 -9.43
C SER A 133 17.76 0.95 -10.22
N PRO A 134 18.84 1.45 -10.83
CA PRO A 134 19.67 0.65 -11.73
C PRO A 134 20.34 -0.54 -11.05
N ALA A 135 20.67 -0.44 -9.76
CA ALA A 135 21.25 -1.54 -9.01
C ALA A 135 20.37 -2.81 -8.99
N ASP A 136 19.05 -2.62 -8.99
CA ASP A 136 18.08 -3.72 -8.91
C ASP A 136 17.54 -4.12 -10.28
N TYR A 137 17.37 -3.17 -11.20
CA TYR A 137 16.56 -3.38 -12.40
C TYR A 137 17.29 -3.18 -13.73
N LYS A 138 18.48 -2.55 -13.75
CA LYS A 138 19.29 -2.47 -14.97
C LYS A 138 19.86 -3.85 -15.28
N LYS A 139 19.72 -4.28 -16.52
CA LYS A 139 20.30 -5.54 -17.02
C LYS A 139 21.08 -5.27 -18.30
N GLU A 140 22.21 -5.93 -18.44
CA GLU A 140 23.01 -5.84 -19.65
C GLU A 140 22.22 -6.35 -20.86
N GLY A 141 22.33 -5.65 -21.98
CA GLY A 141 21.61 -5.97 -23.22
C GLY A 141 20.09 -5.69 -23.17
N MET A 142 19.58 -5.06 -22.11
CA MET A 142 18.19 -4.66 -21.98
C MET A 142 18.05 -3.16 -21.74
N GLY A 143 16.95 -2.60 -22.19
CA GLY A 143 16.61 -1.19 -22.00
C GLY A 143 15.66 -0.94 -20.82
N SER A 144 14.64 -0.14 -21.07
CA SER A 144 13.67 0.30 -20.08
C SER A 144 12.93 -0.86 -19.39
N LEU A 145 12.70 -0.72 -18.09
CA LEU A 145 11.69 -1.45 -17.36
C LEU A 145 10.63 -0.45 -16.90
N LEU A 146 9.62 -0.21 -17.68
CA LEU A 146 8.52 0.67 -17.29
C LEU A 146 7.60 -0.04 -16.31
N GLN A 147 7.30 0.60 -15.19
CA GLN A 147 6.23 0.23 -14.29
C GLN A 147 5.13 1.28 -14.39
N CYS A 148 3.97 0.88 -14.90
CA CYS A 148 2.81 1.75 -15.06
C CYS A 148 1.74 1.39 -14.05
N VAL A 149 1.15 2.40 -13.39
CA VAL A 149 0.08 2.24 -12.40
C VAL A 149 -1.26 2.57 -13.04
N LEU A 150 -2.15 1.60 -13.02
CA LEU A 150 -3.48 1.65 -13.62
C LEU A 150 -4.51 1.88 -12.50
N THR A 151 -4.72 3.15 -12.14
CA THR A 151 -5.67 3.54 -11.10
C THR A 151 -6.58 4.69 -11.60
N PRO A 152 -7.89 4.66 -11.33
CA PRO A 152 -8.67 3.55 -10.75
C PRO A 152 -8.61 2.28 -11.59
N GLY A 153 -8.43 1.15 -10.90
CA GLY A 153 -8.16 -0.14 -11.52
C GLY A 153 -9.38 -0.92 -11.99
N ASP A 154 -10.60 -0.43 -11.70
CA ASP A 154 -11.84 -1.19 -11.90
C ASP A 154 -11.99 -1.75 -13.32
N LYS A 155 -11.68 -0.93 -14.36
CA LYS A 155 -11.79 -1.36 -15.77
C LYS A 155 -10.79 -2.46 -16.17
N TRP A 156 -9.78 -2.69 -15.36
CA TRP A 156 -8.71 -3.66 -15.64
C TRP A 156 -8.94 -5.01 -14.97
N MET A 157 -9.80 -5.06 -13.94
CA MET A 157 -10.07 -6.29 -13.19
C MET A 157 -10.72 -7.34 -14.09
N GLY A 158 -10.23 -8.58 -13.97
CA GLY A 158 -10.73 -9.72 -14.72
C GLY A 158 -10.37 -9.75 -16.21
N ARG A 159 -9.66 -8.75 -16.74
CA ARG A 159 -9.15 -8.76 -18.11
C ARG A 159 -7.89 -9.61 -18.22
N SER A 160 -7.70 -10.26 -19.36
CA SER A 160 -6.51 -11.08 -19.57
C SER A 160 -5.24 -10.23 -19.65
N LYS A 161 -4.14 -10.83 -19.22
CA LYS A 161 -2.81 -10.21 -19.24
C LYS A 161 -2.43 -9.70 -20.63
N GLU A 162 -2.68 -10.49 -21.64
CA GLU A 162 -2.33 -10.20 -23.05
C GLU A 162 -3.06 -8.95 -23.55
N LYS A 163 -4.36 -8.82 -23.25
CA LYS A 163 -5.17 -7.67 -23.65
C LYS A 163 -4.70 -6.38 -22.97
N ILE A 164 -4.41 -6.44 -21.66
CA ILE A 164 -3.92 -5.27 -20.93
C ILE A 164 -2.53 -4.89 -21.44
N THR A 165 -1.64 -5.88 -21.63
CA THR A 165 -0.30 -5.64 -22.15
C THR A 165 -0.33 -4.95 -23.50
N ALA A 166 -1.13 -5.45 -24.44
CA ALA A 166 -1.22 -4.87 -25.78
C ALA A 166 -1.76 -3.43 -25.77
N GLU A 167 -2.76 -3.16 -24.91
CA GLU A 167 -3.32 -1.82 -24.76
C GLU A 167 -2.30 -0.83 -24.19
N ILE A 168 -1.64 -1.21 -23.09
CA ILE A 168 -0.67 -0.33 -22.43
C ILE A 168 0.61 -0.16 -23.26
N ASP A 169 1.13 -1.22 -23.89
CA ASP A 169 2.28 -1.10 -24.80
C ASP A 169 1.97 -0.13 -25.96
N ASN A 170 0.76 -0.20 -26.54
CA ASN A 170 0.35 0.75 -27.56
C ASN A 170 0.27 2.20 -27.06
N GLU A 171 -0.22 2.42 -25.84
CA GLU A 171 -0.23 3.75 -25.22
C GLU A 171 1.18 4.27 -24.92
N VAL A 172 2.08 3.41 -24.43
CA VAL A 172 3.49 3.74 -24.24
C VAL A 172 4.14 4.19 -25.56
N ARG A 173 3.89 3.47 -26.66
CA ARG A 173 4.44 3.82 -27.99
C ARG A 173 3.85 5.11 -28.57
N LYS A 174 2.64 5.47 -28.20
CA LYS A 174 2.05 6.78 -28.53
C LYS A 174 2.68 7.90 -27.73
N LEU A 175 2.87 7.68 -26.43
CA LEU A 175 3.46 8.66 -25.52
C LEU A 175 4.95 8.89 -25.81
N PHE A 176 5.66 7.83 -26.21
CA PHE A 176 7.10 7.83 -26.53
C PHE A 176 7.31 7.30 -27.95
N PRO A 177 7.23 8.14 -28.98
CA PRO A 177 7.40 7.70 -30.39
C PRO A 177 8.75 7.04 -30.69
N SER A 178 9.80 7.37 -29.94
CA SER A 178 11.13 6.72 -29.99
C SER A 178 11.07 5.21 -29.72
N SER A 179 10.07 4.75 -28.99
CA SER A 179 9.90 3.33 -28.66
C SER A 179 9.26 2.47 -29.78
N LYS A 180 8.84 3.07 -30.90
CA LYS A 180 8.09 2.36 -31.95
C LYS A 180 8.78 1.12 -32.50
N ASN A 181 10.12 1.17 -32.60
CA ASN A 181 10.92 0.08 -33.15
C ASN A 181 11.52 -0.84 -32.07
N LEU A 182 11.18 -0.63 -30.81
CA LEU A 182 11.66 -1.48 -29.71
C LEU A 182 10.83 -2.75 -29.60
N ASN A 183 11.47 -3.85 -29.20
CA ASN A 183 10.80 -5.09 -28.90
C ASN A 183 10.41 -5.13 -27.44
N LEU A 184 9.14 -5.48 -27.17
CA LEU A 184 8.68 -5.80 -25.82
C LEU A 184 9.15 -7.24 -25.48
N LEU A 185 10.11 -7.37 -24.59
CA LEU A 185 10.71 -8.67 -24.23
C LEU A 185 9.82 -9.48 -23.30
N TRP A 186 9.17 -8.83 -22.32
CA TRP A 186 8.20 -9.46 -21.42
C TRP A 186 7.33 -8.41 -20.72
N SER A 187 6.24 -8.88 -20.15
CA SER A 187 5.37 -8.09 -19.29
C SER A 187 4.90 -8.88 -18.07
N ASN A 188 4.61 -8.17 -17.01
CA ASN A 188 3.97 -8.74 -15.83
C ASN A 188 2.88 -7.81 -15.32
N ILE A 189 1.76 -8.38 -14.85
CA ILE A 189 0.61 -7.64 -14.34
C ILE A 189 0.23 -8.17 -12.98
N VAL A 190 -0.02 -7.25 -12.06
CA VAL A 190 -0.65 -7.52 -10.77
C VAL A 190 -1.97 -6.76 -10.72
N GLN A 191 -3.06 -7.47 -10.46
CA GLN A 191 -4.40 -6.92 -10.31
C GLN A 191 -4.85 -7.10 -8.86
N ILE A 192 -5.14 -6.01 -8.17
CA ILE A 192 -5.58 -6.02 -6.78
C ILE A 192 -6.97 -5.38 -6.72
N PRO A 193 -8.04 -6.18 -6.57
CA PRO A 193 -9.42 -5.68 -6.62
C PRO A 193 -9.77 -4.69 -5.50
N GLN A 194 -9.10 -4.79 -4.37
CA GLN A 194 -9.29 -3.94 -3.20
C GLN A 194 -7.91 -3.59 -2.62
N SER A 195 -7.29 -2.56 -3.17
CA SER A 195 -5.93 -2.16 -2.82
C SER A 195 -5.93 -0.95 -1.89
N LEU A 196 -6.07 0.22 -2.46
CA LEU A 196 -5.97 1.47 -1.73
C LEU A 196 -7.29 1.86 -1.06
N TYR A 197 -7.24 2.64 0.03
CA TYR A 197 -8.40 3.34 0.54
C TYR A 197 -8.90 4.33 -0.52
N ARG A 198 -10.19 4.31 -0.81
CA ARG A 198 -10.78 5.26 -1.77
C ARG A 198 -11.07 6.59 -1.08
N GLU A 199 -10.25 7.57 -1.35
CA GLU A 199 -10.40 8.95 -0.86
C GLU A 199 -11.50 9.68 -1.63
N SER A 200 -12.75 9.31 -1.37
CA SER A 200 -13.89 9.97 -2.00
C SER A 200 -14.27 11.25 -1.26
N PRO A 201 -14.78 12.29 -1.94
CA PRO A 201 -15.28 13.49 -1.29
C PRO A 201 -16.28 13.18 -0.17
N GLY A 202 -16.14 13.84 0.97
CA GLY A 202 -17.02 13.67 2.13
C GLY A 202 -16.72 12.44 2.99
N MET A 203 -15.65 11.69 2.71
CA MET A 203 -15.28 10.49 3.51
C MET A 203 -14.38 10.79 4.70
N GLU A 204 -13.71 11.95 4.73
CA GLU A 204 -12.80 12.35 5.81
C GLU A 204 -13.39 12.22 7.24
N PRO A 205 -14.66 12.62 7.51
CA PRO A 205 -15.25 12.46 8.84
C PRO A 205 -15.39 11.01 9.33
N TYR A 206 -15.33 10.03 8.40
CA TYR A 206 -15.49 8.60 8.72
C TYR A 206 -14.15 7.88 8.94
N ARG A 207 -13.04 8.56 8.74
CA ARG A 207 -11.72 8.02 9.06
C ARG A 207 -11.57 7.96 10.59
N PRO A 208 -11.26 6.79 11.17
CA PRO A 208 -11.10 6.65 12.60
C PRO A 208 -9.78 7.26 13.08
N ASN A 209 -9.72 7.66 14.34
CA ASN A 209 -8.47 7.92 15.03
C ASN A 209 -7.73 6.61 15.34
N GLN A 210 -6.46 6.70 15.74
CA GLN A 210 -5.68 5.55 16.15
C GLN A 210 -6.15 4.97 17.49
N LYS A 211 -6.62 5.82 18.42
CA LYS A 211 -7.26 5.40 19.65
C LYS A 211 -8.72 5.10 19.38
N THR A 212 -9.21 4.00 19.94
CA THR A 212 -10.62 3.57 19.82
C THR A 212 -11.34 3.63 21.17
N SER A 213 -12.65 3.38 21.15
CA SER A 213 -13.47 3.19 22.36
C SER A 213 -13.22 1.85 23.07
N ILE A 214 -12.34 1.02 22.55
CA ILE A 214 -11.91 -0.24 23.18
C ILE A 214 -10.60 0.02 23.91
N ASP A 215 -10.56 -0.19 25.21
CA ASP A 215 -9.48 0.27 26.10
C ASP A 215 -8.06 -0.08 25.66
N ASN A 216 -7.85 -1.25 25.09
CA ASN A 216 -6.55 -1.76 24.70
C ASN A 216 -6.47 -2.10 23.20
N PHE A 217 -7.37 -1.56 22.37
CA PHE A 217 -7.39 -1.80 20.92
C PHE A 217 -7.16 -0.51 20.14
N TYR A 218 -6.23 -0.55 19.22
CA TYR A 218 -5.77 0.60 18.44
C TYR A 218 -5.80 0.29 16.94
N LEU A 219 -5.85 1.34 16.13
CA LEU A 219 -5.87 1.25 14.68
C LEU A 219 -4.65 1.95 14.08
N ALA A 220 -4.09 1.40 13.04
CA ALA A 220 -3.16 2.05 12.13
C ALA A 220 -3.50 1.66 10.68
N GLY A 221 -3.01 2.42 9.75
CA GLY A 221 -3.24 2.27 8.33
C GLY A 221 -3.51 3.63 7.71
N SER A 222 -3.21 3.78 6.44
CA SER A 222 -3.38 5.04 5.69
C SER A 222 -4.81 5.58 5.74
N TYR A 223 -5.81 4.71 5.92
CA TYR A 223 -7.23 5.07 6.08
C TYR A 223 -7.59 5.70 7.44
N THR A 224 -6.71 5.64 8.45
CA THR A 224 -6.93 6.32 9.73
C THR A 224 -6.60 7.80 9.60
N LYS A 225 -7.04 8.64 10.54
CA LYS A 225 -6.76 10.08 10.50
C LYS A 225 -5.26 10.35 10.57
N GLN A 226 -4.74 10.97 9.55
CA GLN A 226 -3.38 11.46 9.39
C GLN A 226 -3.35 12.44 8.20
N ASP A 227 -2.29 13.20 8.02
CA ASP A 227 -2.24 14.36 7.11
C ASP A 227 -1.81 14.03 5.67
N TYR A 228 -1.58 12.75 5.35
CA TYR A 228 -1.19 12.32 4.01
C TYR A 228 -2.32 11.60 3.26
N ILE A 229 -2.16 11.54 1.95
CA ILE A 229 -2.99 10.69 1.10
C ILE A 229 -2.77 9.20 1.42
N ASP A 230 -3.62 8.35 0.87
CA ASP A 230 -3.46 6.89 0.97
C ASP A 230 -2.19 6.42 0.24
N SER A 231 -1.14 6.20 1.01
CA SER A 231 0.21 5.90 0.56
C SER A 231 1.00 5.16 1.63
N MET A 232 2.20 4.69 1.29
CA MET A 232 3.13 4.14 2.27
C MET A 232 3.52 5.17 3.33
N GLU A 233 3.66 6.45 2.94
CA GLU A 233 3.94 7.55 3.88
C GLU A 233 2.78 7.74 4.87
N GLY A 234 1.54 7.82 4.36
CA GLY A 234 0.35 7.91 5.22
C GLY A 234 0.22 6.71 6.17
N ALA A 235 0.54 5.50 5.70
CA ALA A 235 0.55 4.30 6.55
C ALA A 235 1.64 4.38 7.62
N THR A 236 2.83 4.86 7.28
CA THR A 236 3.96 5.05 8.22
C THR A 236 3.60 6.10 9.27
N MET A 237 3.06 7.25 8.86
CA MET A 237 2.58 8.28 9.78
C MET A 237 1.53 7.75 10.74
N SER A 238 0.57 6.98 10.24
CA SER A 238 -0.46 6.37 11.08
C SER A 238 0.12 5.43 12.13
N GLY A 239 1.18 4.69 11.78
CA GLY A 239 1.93 3.83 12.70
C GLY A 239 2.61 4.63 13.81
N HIS A 240 3.24 5.75 13.48
CA HIS A 240 3.84 6.67 14.46
C HIS A 240 2.78 7.25 15.40
N LEU A 241 1.66 7.71 14.87
CA LEU A 241 0.55 8.23 15.67
C LEU A 241 -0.03 7.15 16.60
N ALA A 242 -0.21 5.93 16.10
CA ALA A 242 -0.67 4.80 16.91
C ALA A 242 0.30 4.48 18.04
N ALA A 243 1.61 4.42 17.76
CA ALA A 243 2.64 4.19 18.77
C ALA A 243 2.64 5.30 19.83
N SER A 244 2.49 6.57 19.43
CA SER A 244 2.39 7.72 20.32
C SER A 244 1.25 7.56 21.32
N VAL A 245 0.07 7.25 20.81
CA VAL A 245 -1.14 7.04 21.64
C VAL A 245 -0.99 5.82 22.54
N MET A 246 -0.44 4.72 22.04
CA MET A 246 -0.22 3.49 22.81
C MET A 246 0.77 3.69 23.97
N LEU A 247 1.76 4.53 23.77
CA LEU A 247 2.81 4.81 24.77
C LEU A 247 2.47 5.98 25.70
N ASN A 248 1.39 6.73 25.42
CA ASN A 248 1.07 8.01 26.06
C ASN A 248 2.28 8.99 26.03
N LYS A 249 2.99 9.02 24.91
CA LYS A 249 4.16 9.88 24.68
C LYS A 249 4.05 10.52 23.31
N GLU A 250 4.44 11.79 23.20
CA GLU A 250 4.70 12.38 21.90
C GLU A 250 5.85 11.64 21.21
N VAL A 251 5.57 10.97 20.13
CA VAL A 251 6.61 10.45 19.24
C VAL A 251 6.99 11.61 18.34
N LYS A 252 8.17 12.17 18.54
CA LYS A 252 8.72 13.21 17.64
C LYS A 252 8.94 12.55 16.29
N LEU A 253 8.12 12.93 15.30
CA LEU A 253 8.45 12.69 13.91
C LEU A 253 9.77 13.39 13.63
N ALA A 254 10.71 12.70 13.01
CA ALA A 254 11.93 13.33 12.55
C ALA A 254 11.54 14.47 11.59
N LYS A 255 11.80 15.71 12.02
CA LYS A 255 11.42 16.91 11.27
C LYS A 255 12.30 17.16 10.03
N ASN A 256 13.20 16.24 9.70
CA ASN A 256 14.14 16.38 8.59
C ASN A 256 14.24 15.04 7.83
N LEU A 257 13.55 14.95 6.74
CA LEU A 257 13.94 14.20 5.55
C LEU A 257 13.90 15.16 4.38
#